data_c76af9d188b196a2b7989ac3c8494e89
#
_entry.id   c76af9d188b196a2b7989ac3c8494e89
#
_cell.length_a   1.000
_cell.length_b   1.000
_cell.length_c   1.000
_cell.angle_alpha   90.00
_cell.angle_beta   90.00
_cell.angle_gamma   90.00
#
_symmetry.space_group_name_H-M   'P 1'
#
loop_
_entity.id
_entity.type
_entity.pdbx_description
1 polymer ?
#
loop_
_entity_poly.entity_id
_entity_poly.type
_entity_poly.pdbx_seq_one_letter_code
_entity_poly.pdbx_strand_id
1 'polypeptide(L)'
;MIKQEGKFTWLEQGNNGKPIILLHGLMGGIDNFGEMVDIISTKYKVYGLDLKLFEGIKLKVSVKALSDYLYNFMNHLKLESATLIGNSMGGHIGLIFAKKNPNMVDSLILTGSSGLYENSMGDSFPRRGDKDYIRMKTEEVFYNPKVATDELVNNVFEIATNRIKVLKLLGYAKSAIRHNMSQDLPHIQIPTCLIWGAEDKVTPPHVAKEFHDLLPNSELNWIPLCGHAPMWEHPKKFSEIVLKFLQKNL
;
A
#
# COMPACT_ATOMS: atom_id res chain seq x y z
N MET A 1 -7.78 -16.65 5.80
CA MET A 1 -6.88 -17.82 5.68
C MET A 1 -5.68 -17.44 4.81
N ILE A 2 -4.44 -17.77 5.22
CA ILE A 2 -3.25 -17.60 4.36
C ILE A 2 -3.15 -18.80 3.43
N LYS A 3 -2.92 -18.52 2.16
CA LYS A 3 -2.69 -19.51 1.10
C LYS A 3 -1.30 -19.33 0.49
N GLN A 4 -0.73 -20.43 0.01
CA GLN A 4 0.55 -20.43 -0.70
C GLN A 4 0.47 -21.41 -1.88
N GLU A 5 0.68 -20.89 -3.09
CA GLU A 5 0.73 -21.70 -4.32
C GLU A 5 1.83 -21.15 -5.24
N GLY A 6 2.75 -22.03 -5.65
CA GLY A 6 3.91 -21.65 -6.44
C GLY A 6 4.74 -20.55 -5.76
N LYS A 7 4.89 -19.42 -6.43
CA LYS A 7 5.64 -18.26 -5.88
C LYS A 7 4.78 -17.28 -5.09
N PHE A 8 3.47 -17.49 -5.02
CA PHE A 8 2.55 -16.56 -4.38
C PHE A 8 2.19 -17.00 -2.97
N THR A 9 2.10 -16.02 -2.08
CA THR A 9 1.50 -16.14 -0.75
C THR A 9 0.49 -15.02 -0.62
N TRP A 10 -0.71 -15.32 -0.12
CA TRP A 10 -1.76 -14.31 0.05
C TRP A 10 -2.71 -14.66 1.19
N LEU A 11 -3.30 -13.64 1.77
CA LEU A 11 -4.50 -13.78 2.58
C LEU A 11 -5.70 -13.92 1.64
N GLU A 12 -6.61 -14.84 1.95
CA GLU A 12 -7.90 -14.93 1.26
C GLU A 12 -9.03 -14.97 2.28
N GLN A 13 -10.01 -14.06 2.12
CA GLN A 13 -11.17 -13.96 3.00
C GLN A 13 -12.42 -13.49 2.24
N GLY A 14 -13.61 -13.88 2.75
CA GLY A 14 -14.87 -13.65 2.05
C GLY A 14 -15.16 -14.72 0.99
N ASN A 15 -16.45 -15.02 0.79
CA ASN A 15 -16.85 -16.10 -0.12
C ASN A 15 -17.46 -15.57 -1.42
N ASN A 16 -18.08 -14.39 -1.39
CA ASN A 16 -18.85 -13.81 -2.49
C ASN A 16 -18.43 -12.36 -2.74
N GLY A 17 -18.90 -11.80 -3.86
CA GLY A 17 -18.67 -10.41 -4.25
C GLY A 17 -17.46 -10.23 -5.18
N LYS A 18 -17.32 -9.00 -5.67
CA LYS A 18 -16.21 -8.63 -6.55
C LYS A 18 -14.87 -8.72 -5.83
N PRO A 19 -13.79 -9.09 -6.54
CA PRO A 19 -12.48 -9.24 -5.94
C PRO A 19 -11.87 -7.90 -5.56
N ILE A 20 -11.25 -7.86 -4.37
CA ILE A 20 -10.43 -6.76 -3.87
C ILE A 20 -9.04 -7.29 -3.60
N ILE A 21 -8.01 -6.62 -4.12
CA ILE A 21 -6.61 -6.96 -3.86
C ILE A 21 -5.99 -5.87 -3.00
N LEU A 22 -5.39 -6.28 -1.88
CA LEU A 22 -4.69 -5.40 -0.95
C LEU A 22 -3.19 -5.43 -1.25
N LEU A 23 -2.59 -4.25 -1.34
CA LEU A 23 -1.17 -4.05 -1.66
C LEU A 23 -0.51 -3.24 -0.53
N HIS A 24 0.37 -3.88 0.22
CA HIS A 24 1.03 -3.28 1.37
C HIS A 24 2.21 -2.36 1.00
N GLY A 25 2.63 -1.54 1.95
CA GLY A 25 3.77 -0.63 1.82
C GLY A 25 5.13 -1.33 1.95
N LEU A 26 6.20 -0.53 1.88
CA LEU A 26 7.59 -1.00 1.79
C LEU A 26 8.08 -1.79 3.02
N MET A 27 7.65 -1.42 4.21
CA MET A 27 7.98 -2.13 5.46
C MET A 27 6.76 -2.87 6.05
N GLY A 28 5.71 -3.03 5.24
CA GLY A 28 4.49 -3.67 5.64
C GLY A 28 4.39 -5.13 5.21
N GLY A 29 3.28 -5.73 5.58
CA GLY A 29 2.86 -7.09 5.25
C GLY A 29 1.35 -7.16 5.06
N ILE A 30 0.84 -8.36 4.86
CA ILE A 30 -0.60 -8.63 4.69
C ILE A 30 -1.39 -8.21 5.95
N ASP A 31 -0.78 -8.36 7.12
CA ASP A 31 -1.32 -8.05 8.44
C ASP A 31 -1.61 -6.56 8.67
N ASN A 32 -1.02 -5.67 7.89
CA ASN A 32 -1.26 -4.23 7.98
C ASN A 32 -2.72 -3.81 7.74
N PHE A 33 -3.50 -4.68 7.10
CA PHE A 33 -4.91 -4.43 6.82
C PHE A 33 -5.87 -5.01 7.86
N GLY A 34 -5.40 -5.86 8.78
CA GLY A 34 -6.04 -6.36 9.99
C GLY A 34 -7.57 -6.34 10.02
N GLU A 35 -8.15 -5.62 10.98
CA GLU A 35 -9.61 -5.50 11.21
C GLU A 35 -10.38 -5.01 9.95
N MET A 36 -9.75 -4.21 9.09
CA MET A 36 -10.37 -3.77 7.83
C MET A 36 -10.77 -4.97 6.95
N VAL A 37 -9.93 -6.01 6.89
CA VAL A 37 -10.22 -7.23 6.11
C VAL A 37 -11.50 -7.90 6.61
N ASP A 38 -11.66 -8.02 7.93
CA ASP A 38 -12.85 -8.64 8.53
C ASP A 38 -14.13 -7.89 8.15
N ILE A 39 -14.07 -6.56 8.15
CA ILE A 39 -15.22 -5.71 7.82
C ILE A 39 -15.57 -5.85 6.32
N ILE A 40 -14.59 -5.69 5.43
CA ILE A 40 -14.82 -5.65 3.98
C ILE A 40 -15.17 -7.04 3.42
N SER A 41 -14.58 -8.10 3.95
CA SER A 41 -14.82 -9.46 3.52
C SER A 41 -16.23 -9.99 3.78
N THR A 42 -17.03 -9.26 4.58
CA THR A 42 -18.47 -9.56 4.73
C THR A 42 -19.26 -9.38 3.43
N LYS A 43 -18.77 -8.54 2.51
CA LYS A 43 -19.45 -8.20 1.24
C LYS A 43 -18.62 -8.50 0.00
N TYR A 44 -17.30 -8.56 0.11
CA TYR A 44 -16.38 -8.68 -1.00
C TYR A 44 -15.43 -9.86 -0.83
N LYS A 45 -14.89 -10.36 -1.92
CA LYS A 45 -13.81 -11.35 -1.91
C LYS A 45 -12.46 -10.63 -1.78
N VAL A 46 -11.77 -10.80 -0.68
CA VAL A 46 -10.53 -10.05 -0.35
C VAL A 46 -9.31 -10.96 -0.52
N TYR A 47 -8.31 -10.44 -1.22
CA TYR A 47 -7.00 -11.05 -1.41
C TYR A 47 -5.91 -10.09 -0.93
N GLY A 48 -5.21 -10.41 0.15
CA GLY A 48 -4.04 -9.64 0.59
C GLY A 48 -2.78 -10.25 0.00
N LEU A 49 -2.20 -9.63 -1.03
CA LEU A 49 -1.00 -10.15 -1.72
C LEU A 49 0.26 -9.85 -0.90
N ASP A 50 1.01 -10.89 -0.54
CA ASP A 50 2.37 -10.74 -0.03
C ASP A 50 3.32 -10.39 -1.20
N LEU A 51 3.84 -9.17 -1.18
CA LEU A 51 4.76 -8.67 -2.21
C LEU A 51 6.15 -9.31 -2.13
N LYS A 52 6.43 -10.09 -1.08
CA LYS A 52 7.69 -10.83 -0.86
C LYS A 52 8.93 -9.96 -1.06
N LEU A 53 8.90 -8.74 -0.52
CA LEU A 53 9.92 -7.71 -0.79
C LEU A 53 11.32 -8.14 -0.41
N PHE A 54 11.44 -8.89 0.69
CA PHE A 54 12.73 -9.25 1.27
C PHE A 54 13.14 -10.71 1.03
N GLU A 55 12.28 -11.54 0.42
CA GLU A 55 12.55 -12.95 0.16
C GLU A 55 13.38 -13.19 -1.09
N GLY A 56 14.17 -14.28 -1.06
CA GLY A 56 14.92 -14.80 -2.21
C GLY A 56 15.92 -13.82 -2.86
N ILE A 57 16.55 -14.26 -3.94
CA ILE A 57 17.41 -13.42 -4.79
C ILE A 57 16.53 -12.85 -5.89
N LYS A 58 16.12 -11.59 -5.77
CA LYS A 58 15.38 -10.89 -6.84
C LYS A 58 16.38 -10.17 -7.74
N LEU A 59 16.39 -10.51 -9.02
CA LEU A 59 17.21 -9.84 -10.04
C LEU A 59 16.69 -8.42 -10.36
N LYS A 60 15.39 -8.17 -10.17
CA LYS A 60 14.74 -6.87 -10.41
C LYS A 60 14.04 -6.38 -9.14
N VAL A 61 14.63 -5.38 -8.50
CA VAL A 61 14.08 -4.68 -7.35
C VAL A 61 13.53 -3.34 -7.84
N SER A 62 12.25 -3.29 -8.18
CA SER A 62 11.60 -2.06 -8.66
C SER A 62 10.07 -2.11 -8.49
N VAL A 63 9.44 -0.94 -8.38
CA VAL A 63 7.97 -0.82 -8.33
C VAL A 63 7.30 -1.38 -9.59
N LYS A 64 7.94 -1.25 -10.76
CA LYS A 64 7.45 -1.85 -12.02
C LYS A 64 7.45 -3.38 -11.97
N ALA A 65 8.50 -3.99 -11.41
CA ALA A 65 8.56 -5.44 -11.27
C ALA A 65 7.50 -5.97 -10.27
N LEU A 66 7.13 -5.19 -9.27
CA LEU A 66 6.03 -5.53 -8.36
C LEU A 66 4.66 -5.40 -9.04
N SER A 67 4.48 -4.43 -9.93
CA SER A 67 3.28 -4.36 -10.79
C SER A 67 3.18 -5.58 -11.73
N ASP A 68 4.28 -6.04 -12.31
CA ASP A 68 4.31 -7.28 -13.11
C ASP A 68 4.04 -8.53 -12.23
N TYR A 69 4.47 -8.52 -10.95
CA TYR A 69 4.16 -9.57 -10.00
C TYR A 69 2.66 -9.63 -9.67
N LEU A 70 2.01 -8.47 -9.49
CA LEU A 70 0.55 -8.35 -9.34
C LEU A 70 -0.18 -8.90 -10.58
N TYR A 71 0.28 -8.55 -11.79
CA TYR A 71 -0.29 -9.09 -13.03
C TYR A 71 -0.27 -10.63 -13.06
N ASN A 72 0.88 -11.21 -12.73
CA ASN A 72 1.02 -12.66 -12.69
C ASN A 72 0.14 -13.30 -11.59
N PHE A 73 -0.06 -12.61 -10.45
CA PHE A 73 -0.93 -13.08 -9.39
C PHE A 73 -2.40 -13.10 -9.81
N MET A 74 -2.89 -12.03 -10.44
CA MET A 74 -4.26 -11.97 -10.96
C MET A 74 -4.52 -13.07 -12.01
N ASN A 75 -3.58 -13.29 -12.92
CA ASN A 75 -3.67 -14.38 -13.88
C ASN A 75 -3.65 -15.77 -13.21
N HIS A 76 -2.83 -15.95 -12.17
CA HIS A 76 -2.79 -17.21 -11.40
C HIS A 76 -4.15 -17.52 -10.76
N LEU A 77 -4.82 -16.51 -10.22
CA LEU A 77 -6.17 -16.64 -9.66
C LEU A 77 -7.28 -16.58 -10.73
N LYS A 78 -6.95 -16.37 -12.00
CA LYS A 78 -7.89 -16.18 -13.11
C LYS A 78 -8.89 -15.04 -12.86
N LEU A 79 -8.41 -13.95 -12.24
CA LEU A 79 -9.20 -12.74 -12.03
C LEU A 79 -9.18 -11.90 -13.30
N GLU A 80 -10.36 -11.61 -13.85
CA GLU A 80 -10.51 -10.73 -15.01
C GLU A 80 -10.27 -9.26 -14.61
N SER A 81 -10.84 -8.85 -13.49
CA SER A 81 -10.63 -7.51 -12.91
C SER A 81 -10.71 -7.56 -11.38
N ALA A 82 -10.26 -6.50 -10.72
CA ALA A 82 -10.36 -6.33 -9.27
C ALA A 82 -10.32 -4.85 -8.89
N THR A 83 -10.87 -4.51 -7.72
CA THR A 83 -10.52 -3.29 -7.01
C THR A 83 -9.14 -3.44 -6.35
N LEU A 84 -8.28 -2.45 -6.51
CA LEU A 84 -6.97 -2.42 -5.85
C LEU A 84 -6.99 -1.44 -4.68
N ILE A 85 -6.67 -1.90 -3.48
CA ILE A 85 -6.47 -1.05 -2.29
C ILE A 85 -4.98 -1.05 -1.98
N GLY A 86 -4.33 0.10 -2.12
CA GLY A 86 -2.88 0.22 -1.93
C GLY A 86 -2.50 1.26 -0.89
N ASN A 87 -1.62 0.87 0.05
CA ASN A 87 -0.99 1.79 0.99
C ASN A 87 0.45 2.09 0.55
N SER A 88 0.84 3.36 0.57
CA SER A 88 2.22 3.79 0.32
C SER A 88 2.75 3.26 -1.03
N MET A 89 3.84 2.49 -1.04
CA MET A 89 4.35 1.81 -2.22
C MET A 89 3.31 0.89 -2.88
N GLY A 90 2.40 0.28 -2.11
CA GLY A 90 1.30 -0.52 -2.64
C GLY A 90 0.35 0.29 -3.52
N GLY A 91 0.08 1.55 -3.14
CA GLY A 91 -0.69 2.49 -3.98
C GLY A 91 0.03 2.81 -5.30
N HIS A 92 1.34 3.06 -5.24
CA HIS A 92 2.17 3.28 -6.43
C HIS A 92 2.14 2.07 -7.39
N ILE A 93 2.24 0.86 -6.85
CA ILE A 93 2.12 -0.39 -7.62
C ILE A 93 0.74 -0.45 -8.31
N GLY A 94 -0.33 -0.15 -7.57
CA GLY A 94 -1.69 -0.09 -8.09
C GLY A 94 -1.85 0.90 -9.24
N LEU A 95 -1.28 2.10 -9.11
CA LEU A 95 -1.29 3.13 -10.16
C LEU A 95 -0.53 2.68 -11.42
N ILE A 96 0.67 2.10 -11.27
CA ILE A 96 1.44 1.55 -12.41
C ILE A 96 0.63 0.45 -13.10
N PHE A 97 0.00 -0.42 -12.31
CA PHE A 97 -0.81 -1.51 -12.82
C PHE A 97 -2.03 -0.98 -13.59
N ALA A 98 -2.76 -0.02 -13.01
CA ALA A 98 -3.94 0.58 -13.61
C ALA A 98 -3.63 1.29 -14.94
N LYS A 99 -2.50 2.02 -15.01
CA LYS A 99 -2.03 2.61 -16.27
C LYS A 99 -1.76 1.56 -17.34
N LYS A 100 -1.15 0.44 -16.97
CA LYS A 100 -0.70 -0.61 -17.90
C LYS A 100 -1.82 -1.56 -18.32
N ASN A 101 -2.75 -1.84 -17.40
CA ASN A 101 -3.81 -2.84 -17.54
C ASN A 101 -5.18 -2.25 -17.11
N PRO A 102 -5.67 -1.17 -17.73
CA PRO A 102 -6.86 -0.45 -17.25
C PRO A 102 -8.11 -1.33 -17.21
N ASN A 103 -8.25 -2.29 -18.11
CA ASN A 103 -9.40 -3.21 -18.15
C ASN A 103 -9.39 -4.26 -17.04
N MET A 104 -8.30 -4.39 -16.28
CA MET A 104 -8.19 -5.31 -15.13
C MET A 104 -8.39 -4.61 -13.79
N VAL A 105 -8.78 -3.32 -13.77
CA VAL A 105 -8.98 -2.55 -12.55
C VAL A 105 -10.35 -1.92 -12.54
N ASP A 106 -11.22 -2.40 -11.65
CA ASP A 106 -12.58 -1.86 -11.50
C ASP A 106 -12.54 -0.48 -10.81
N SER A 107 -11.72 -0.35 -9.78
CA SER A 107 -11.50 0.91 -9.06
C SER A 107 -10.18 0.90 -8.28
N LEU A 108 -9.71 2.09 -7.89
CA LEU A 108 -8.52 2.28 -7.06
C LEU A 108 -8.91 2.88 -5.70
N ILE A 109 -8.30 2.39 -4.63
CA ILE A 109 -8.35 3.00 -3.32
C ILE A 109 -6.91 3.20 -2.86
N LEU A 110 -6.50 4.46 -2.73
CA LEU A 110 -5.12 4.83 -2.43
C LEU A 110 -5.07 5.50 -1.05
N THR A 111 -4.15 5.05 -0.21
CA THR A 111 -3.94 5.63 1.11
C THR A 111 -2.45 5.85 1.37
N GLY A 112 -2.07 7.08 1.74
CA GLY A 112 -0.67 7.45 1.92
C GLY A 112 0.20 7.09 0.71
N SER A 113 -0.33 7.13 -0.53
CA SER A 113 0.33 6.57 -1.71
C SER A 113 1.62 7.29 -2.05
N SER A 114 2.64 6.53 -2.40
CA SER A 114 3.81 7.03 -3.13
C SER A 114 3.52 7.17 -4.64
N GLY A 115 4.45 7.79 -5.38
CA GLY A 115 4.31 8.02 -6.83
C GLY A 115 4.38 9.49 -7.26
N LEU A 116 4.22 10.44 -6.32
CA LEU A 116 4.44 11.87 -6.55
C LEU A 116 5.55 12.43 -5.66
N TYR A 117 5.51 12.07 -4.38
CA TYR A 117 6.41 12.59 -3.37
C TYR A 117 7.13 11.44 -2.65
N GLU A 118 8.47 11.48 -2.64
CA GLU A 118 9.31 10.39 -2.14
C GLU A 118 10.45 10.89 -1.25
N ASN A 119 10.19 11.85 -0.37
CA ASN A 119 11.24 12.43 0.49
C ASN A 119 11.48 11.66 1.81
N SER A 120 10.59 10.75 2.17
CA SER A 120 10.55 10.15 3.51
C SER A 120 11.72 9.22 3.85
N MET A 121 12.55 8.83 2.88
CA MET A 121 13.62 7.85 3.11
C MET A 121 15.05 8.42 3.02
N GLY A 122 15.21 9.69 2.59
CA GLY A 122 16.53 10.25 2.29
C GLY A 122 17.48 10.32 3.49
N ASP A 123 16.98 10.64 4.68
CA ASP A 123 17.77 10.92 5.88
C ASP A 123 17.68 9.83 6.97
N SER A 124 16.93 8.75 6.71
CA SER A 124 16.49 7.84 7.77
C SER A 124 17.49 6.76 8.17
N PHE A 125 18.56 6.50 7.44
CA PHE A 125 19.38 5.31 7.61
C PHE A 125 20.76 5.43 8.26
N PRO A 126 21.27 6.61 8.70
CA PRO A 126 22.59 6.64 9.34
C PRO A 126 22.64 5.86 10.66
N ARG A 127 21.52 5.74 11.39
CA ARG A 127 21.43 5.11 12.72
C ARG A 127 20.67 3.77 12.71
N ARG A 128 20.73 3.01 11.65
CA ARG A 128 19.99 1.75 11.50
C ARG A 128 20.30 0.68 12.56
N GLY A 129 21.42 0.76 13.27
CA GLY A 129 21.80 -0.12 14.38
C GLY A 129 21.30 0.38 15.74
N ASP A 130 20.68 1.54 15.80
CA ASP A 130 20.15 2.15 17.01
C ASP A 130 18.65 1.85 17.10
N LYS A 131 18.29 0.95 18.05
CA LYS A 131 16.90 0.49 18.18
C LYS A 131 15.95 1.60 18.65
N ASP A 132 16.42 2.52 19.48
CA ASP A 132 15.61 3.63 19.98
C ASP A 132 15.31 4.62 18.83
N TYR A 133 16.30 4.85 17.97
CA TYR A 133 16.10 5.63 16.76
C TYR A 133 15.09 4.96 15.80
N ILE A 134 15.17 3.64 15.61
CA ILE A 134 14.21 2.90 14.78
C ILE A 134 12.81 2.97 15.40
N ARG A 135 12.68 2.84 16.72
CA ARG A 135 11.41 3.03 17.42
C ARG A 135 10.81 4.39 17.12
N MET A 136 11.57 5.47 17.36
CA MET A 136 11.13 6.84 17.08
C MET A 136 10.64 6.98 15.63
N LYS A 137 11.38 6.45 14.66
CA LYS A 137 10.99 6.50 13.24
C LYS A 137 9.77 5.66 12.90
N THR A 138 9.56 4.53 13.57
CA THR A 138 8.37 3.71 13.41
C THR A 138 7.15 4.39 14.01
N GLU A 139 7.30 5.05 15.17
CA GLU A 139 6.24 5.84 15.82
C GLU A 139 5.82 7.05 14.99
N GLU A 140 6.75 7.72 14.30
CA GLU A 140 6.46 8.87 13.41
C GLU A 140 5.52 8.53 12.22
N VAL A 141 5.40 7.25 11.86
CA VAL A 141 4.48 6.78 10.79
C VAL A 141 3.03 6.94 11.20
N PHE A 142 2.74 6.88 12.51
CA PHE A 142 1.40 6.92 13.07
C PHE A 142 1.13 8.26 13.77
N TYR A 143 -0.12 8.66 13.84
CA TYR A 143 -0.55 9.75 14.71
C TYR A 143 -0.47 9.33 16.18
N ASN A 144 -0.99 8.13 16.50
CA ASN A 144 -0.87 7.53 17.82
C ASN A 144 0.38 6.65 17.89
N PRO A 145 1.46 7.06 18.59
CA PRO A 145 2.70 6.31 18.65
C PRO A 145 2.54 4.90 19.27
N LYS A 146 1.48 4.67 20.05
CA LYS A 146 1.19 3.35 20.65
C LYS A 146 0.85 2.25 19.62
N VAL A 147 0.50 2.63 18.40
CA VAL A 147 0.29 1.68 17.29
C VAL A 147 1.60 1.00 16.88
N ALA A 148 2.73 1.67 17.09
CA ALA A 148 4.07 1.10 16.90
C ALA A 148 4.42 0.15 18.05
N THR A 149 3.83 -1.06 18.05
CA THR A 149 4.09 -2.09 19.05
C THR A 149 5.56 -2.52 19.09
N ASP A 150 5.99 -3.15 20.17
CA ASP A 150 7.35 -3.71 20.27
C ASP A 150 7.62 -4.74 19.16
N GLU A 151 6.64 -5.51 18.77
CA GLU A 151 6.74 -6.48 17.68
C GLU A 151 7.01 -5.76 16.34
N LEU A 152 6.23 -4.72 16.03
CA LEU A 152 6.44 -3.93 14.81
C LEU A 152 7.83 -3.30 14.78
N VAL A 153 8.26 -2.68 15.90
CA VAL A 153 9.59 -2.08 16.03
C VAL A 153 10.69 -3.12 15.84
N ASN A 154 10.53 -4.33 16.42
CA ASN A 154 11.49 -5.43 16.26
C ASN A 154 11.57 -5.88 14.79
N ASN A 155 10.45 -6.00 14.10
CA ASN A 155 10.41 -6.38 12.69
C ASN A 155 11.11 -5.32 11.80
N VAL A 156 10.84 -4.04 12.04
CA VAL A 156 11.51 -2.93 11.35
C VAL A 156 13.01 -2.93 11.64
N PHE A 157 13.41 -3.14 12.90
CA PHE A 157 14.82 -3.22 13.31
C PHE A 157 15.54 -4.40 12.66
N GLU A 158 14.91 -5.56 12.56
CA GLU A 158 15.47 -6.72 11.84
C GLU A 158 15.71 -6.40 10.36
N ILE A 159 14.75 -5.74 9.70
CA ILE A 159 14.91 -5.31 8.30
C ILE A 159 16.07 -4.31 8.19
N ALA A 160 16.13 -3.31 9.08
CA ALA A 160 17.11 -2.24 9.06
C ALA A 160 18.55 -2.71 9.36
N THR A 161 18.71 -3.78 10.15
CA THR A 161 20.02 -4.35 10.50
C THR A 161 20.48 -5.44 9.54
N ASN A 162 19.57 -6.08 8.80
CA ASN A 162 19.93 -7.09 7.83
C ASN A 162 20.43 -6.47 6.53
N ARG A 163 21.71 -6.70 6.21
CA ARG A 163 22.38 -6.09 5.03
C ARG A 163 21.64 -6.35 3.71
N ILE A 164 21.13 -7.57 3.50
CA ILE A 164 20.45 -7.92 2.24
C ILE A 164 19.08 -7.25 2.18
N LYS A 165 18.33 -7.28 3.29
CA LYS A 165 17.01 -6.62 3.36
C LYS A 165 17.13 -5.11 3.12
N VAL A 166 18.13 -4.44 3.72
CA VAL A 166 18.40 -3.01 3.51
C VAL A 166 18.74 -2.69 2.05
N LEU A 167 19.56 -3.50 1.39
CA LEU A 167 19.87 -3.28 -0.04
C LEU A 167 18.61 -3.36 -0.91
N LYS A 168 17.70 -4.30 -0.63
CA LYS A 168 16.42 -4.41 -1.31
C LYS A 168 15.52 -3.22 -1.00
N LEU A 169 15.41 -2.84 0.28
CA LEU A 169 14.66 -1.67 0.74
C LEU A 169 15.07 -0.41 -0.03
N LEU A 170 16.38 -0.11 -0.05
CA LEU A 170 16.93 1.03 -0.78
C LEU A 170 16.72 0.92 -2.30
N GLY A 171 16.73 -0.29 -2.84
CA GLY A 171 16.44 -0.55 -4.25
C GLY A 171 15.00 -0.18 -4.61
N TYR A 172 14.01 -0.60 -3.80
CA TYR A 172 12.61 -0.24 -3.99
C TYR A 172 12.37 1.26 -3.80
N ALA A 173 12.92 1.86 -2.74
CA ALA A 173 12.82 3.29 -2.49
C ALA A 173 13.37 4.11 -3.66
N LYS A 174 14.59 3.82 -4.12
CA LYS A 174 15.20 4.48 -5.30
C LYS A 174 14.37 4.26 -6.57
N SER A 175 13.74 3.10 -6.71
CA SER A 175 12.86 2.84 -7.85
C SER A 175 11.58 3.68 -7.79
N ALA A 176 10.97 3.83 -6.60
CA ALA A 176 9.81 4.69 -6.41
C ALA A 176 10.14 6.15 -6.71
N ILE A 177 11.23 6.68 -6.14
CA ILE A 177 11.71 8.06 -6.40
C ILE A 177 11.90 8.35 -7.90
N ARG A 178 12.48 7.39 -8.65
CA ARG A 178 12.73 7.55 -10.09
C ARG A 178 11.50 7.43 -10.95
N HIS A 179 10.42 6.90 -10.42
CA HIS A 179 9.18 6.63 -11.14
C HIS A 179 8.06 7.56 -10.66
N ASN A 180 8.23 8.87 -10.94
CA ASN A 180 7.18 9.85 -10.67
C ASN A 180 6.02 9.70 -11.67
N MET A 181 4.79 9.73 -11.17
CA MET A 181 3.57 9.47 -11.92
C MET A 181 2.82 10.75 -12.35
N SER A 182 3.34 11.95 -12.06
CA SER A 182 2.63 13.20 -12.33
C SER A 182 2.15 13.36 -13.78
N GLN A 183 2.95 12.87 -14.73
CA GLN A 183 2.57 12.87 -16.16
C GLN A 183 1.59 11.76 -16.54
N ASP A 184 1.45 10.73 -15.70
CA ASP A 184 0.64 9.55 -15.99
C ASP A 184 -0.75 9.63 -15.36
N LEU A 185 -0.87 10.25 -14.19
CA LEU A 185 -2.11 10.34 -13.41
C LEU A 185 -3.29 10.96 -14.20
N PRO A 186 -3.12 12.04 -15.02
CA PRO A 186 -4.20 12.61 -15.81
C PRO A 186 -4.81 11.63 -16.83
N HIS A 187 -4.11 10.55 -17.15
CA HIS A 187 -4.57 9.54 -18.11
C HIS A 187 -5.24 8.33 -17.45
N ILE A 188 -5.25 8.25 -16.12
CA ILE A 188 -5.91 7.18 -15.37
C ILE A 188 -7.37 7.57 -15.15
N GLN A 189 -8.28 6.99 -15.95
CA GLN A 189 -9.71 7.27 -15.92
C GLN A 189 -10.49 6.38 -14.94
N ILE A 190 -9.82 5.53 -14.20
CA ILE A 190 -10.41 4.57 -13.27
C ILE A 190 -10.96 5.31 -12.03
N PRO A 191 -12.20 5.01 -11.58
CA PRO A 191 -12.73 5.59 -10.35
C PRO A 191 -11.76 5.39 -9.19
N THR A 192 -11.36 6.47 -8.52
CA THR A 192 -10.32 6.45 -7.50
C THR A 192 -10.80 7.10 -6.21
N CYS A 193 -10.67 6.39 -5.09
CA CYS A 193 -10.87 6.93 -3.75
C CYS A 193 -9.51 7.16 -3.07
N LEU A 194 -9.27 8.41 -2.70
CA LEU A 194 -8.12 8.80 -1.89
C LEU A 194 -8.57 8.87 -0.43
N ILE A 195 -7.94 8.08 0.45
CA ILE A 195 -8.21 8.07 1.89
C ILE A 195 -6.91 8.37 2.61
N TRP A 196 -6.84 9.52 3.28
CA TRP A 196 -5.58 10.01 3.83
C TRP A 196 -5.68 10.44 5.27
N GLY A 197 -4.65 10.15 6.06
CA GLY A 197 -4.50 10.72 7.41
C GLY A 197 -4.22 12.21 7.33
N ALA A 198 -4.94 13.00 8.13
CA ALA A 198 -4.76 14.45 8.14
C ALA A 198 -3.39 14.87 8.68
N GLU A 199 -2.75 14.01 9.46
CA GLU A 199 -1.45 14.20 10.09
C GLU A 199 -0.36 13.27 9.52
N ASP A 200 -0.53 12.77 8.29
CA ASP A 200 0.47 11.95 7.61
C ASP A 200 1.78 12.73 7.40
N LYS A 201 2.86 12.27 8.04
CA LYS A 201 4.20 12.87 7.95
C LYS A 201 5.07 12.19 6.89
N VAL A 202 4.67 11.02 6.39
CA VAL A 202 5.41 10.24 5.38
C VAL A 202 5.07 10.74 3.97
N THR A 203 3.77 10.80 3.66
CA THR A 203 3.23 11.44 2.45
C THR A 203 2.28 12.55 2.90
N PRO A 204 2.78 13.79 3.08
CA PRO A 204 2.03 14.87 3.70
C PRO A 204 0.72 15.22 2.98
N PRO A 205 -0.24 15.85 3.66
CA PRO A 205 -1.59 16.14 3.11
C PRO A 205 -1.61 16.88 1.78
N HIS A 206 -0.60 17.70 1.46
CA HIS A 206 -0.51 18.36 0.16
C HIS A 206 -0.33 17.36 -0.99
N VAL A 207 0.29 16.20 -0.73
CA VAL A 207 0.46 15.13 -1.75
C VAL A 207 -0.89 14.51 -2.10
N ALA A 208 -1.78 14.31 -1.11
CA ALA A 208 -3.13 13.82 -1.37
C ALA A 208 -3.94 14.79 -2.25
N LYS A 209 -3.78 16.10 -2.01
CA LYS A 209 -4.41 17.14 -2.85
C LYS A 209 -3.87 17.09 -4.27
N GLU A 210 -2.55 16.97 -4.44
CA GLU A 210 -1.92 16.84 -5.76
C GLU A 210 -2.40 15.59 -6.51
N PHE A 211 -2.54 14.44 -5.81
CA PHE A 211 -3.18 13.25 -6.40
C PHE A 211 -4.61 13.53 -6.87
N HIS A 212 -5.40 14.23 -6.05
CA HIS A 212 -6.79 14.58 -6.36
C HIS A 212 -6.88 15.52 -7.56
N ASP A 213 -5.99 16.51 -7.64
CA ASP A 213 -5.94 17.47 -8.73
C ASP A 213 -5.55 16.82 -10.07
N LEU A 214 -4.70 15.78 -10.03
CA LEU A 214 -4.19 15.09 -11.21
C LEU A 214 -5.06 13.92 -11.67
N LEU A 215 -5.81 13.27 -10.77
CA LEU A 215 -6.66 12.11 -11.09
C LEU A 215 -8.08 12.57 -11.43
N PRO A 216 -8.52 12.48 -12.70
CA PRO A 216 -9.77 13.11 -13.17
C PRO A 216 -11.03 12.54 -12.52
N ASN A 217 -11.03 11.27 -12.10
CA ASN A 217 -12.17 10.57 -11.50
C ASN A 217 -11.89 10.20 -10.05
N SER A 218 -11.40 11.14 -9.25
CA SER A 218 -11.06 10.88 -7.85
C SER A 218 -11.97 11.59 -6.87
N GLU A 219 -12.13 10.99 -5.69
CA GLU A 219 -12.68 11.63 -4.50
C GLU A 219 -11.67 11.56 -3.36
N LEU A 220 -11.54 12.64 -2.57
CA LEU A 220 -10.58 12.76 -1.48
C LEU A 220 -11.30 12.76 -0.13
N ASN A 221 -10.90 11.84 0.73
CA ASN A 221 -11.45 11.63 2.07
C ASN A 221 -10.34 11.76 3.12
N TRP A 222 -10.56 12.58 4.14
CA TRP A 222 -9.64 12.77 5.24
C TRP A 222 -10.07 11.99 6.48
N ILE A 223 -9.10 11.39 7.16
CA ILE A 223 -9.29 10.83 8.49
C ILE A 223 -8.48 11.67 9.47
N PRO A 224 -9.13 12.42 10.37
CA PRO A 224 -8.44 13.23 11.39
C PRO A 224 -7.79 12.34 12.45
N LEU A 225 -6.76 12.87 13.14
CA LEU A 225 -6.00 12.16 14.17
C LEU A 225 -5.42 10.84 13.64
N CYS A 226 -4.88 10.90 12.43
CA CYS A 226 -4.43 9.74 11.68
C CYS A 226 -3.15 10.06 10.90
N GLY A 227 -2.16 9.17 10.96
CA GLY A 227 -0.91 9.24 10.21
C GLY A 227 -0.98 8.53 8.86
N HIS A 228 0.10 7.81 8.53
CA HIS A 228 0.34 7.21 7.22
C HIS A 228 -0.44 5.91 6.93
N ALA A 229 -1.00 5.28 7.96
CA ALA A 229 -1.68 3.99 7.82
C ALA A 229 -3.14 4.04 8.32
N PRO A 230 -4.04 4.77 7.63
CA PRO A 230 -5.43 4.92 8.04
C PRO A 230 -6.19 3.59 8.20
N MET A 231 -5.89 2.60 7.36
CA MET A 231 -6.48 1.26 7.45
C MET A 231 -6.08 0.51 8.73
N TRP A 232 -5.01 0.93 9.38
CA TRP A 232 -4.49 0.37 10.63
C TRP A 232 -4.90 1.18 11.86
N GLU A 233 -4.76 2.53 11.78
CA GLU A 233 -5.11 3.41 12.91
C GLU A 233 -6.63 3.55 13.12
N HIS A 234 -7.39 3.58 12.02
CA HIS A 234 -8.85 3.79 12.03
C HIS A 234 -9.58 2.80 11.11
N PRO A 235 -9.45 1.48 11.34
CA PRO A 235 -9.94 0.44 10.41
C PRO A 235 -11.44 0.54 10.13
N LYS A 236 -12.26 0.87 11.13
CA LYS A 236 -13.72 1.04 10.97
C LYS A 236 -14.05 2.22 10.06
N LYS A 237 -13.45 3.38 10.34
CA LYS A 237 -13.70 4.59 9.54
C LYS A 237 -13.19 4.44 8.12
N PHE A 238 -12.01 3.85 7.96
CA PHE A 238 -11.45 3.51 6.65
C PHE A 238 -12.39 2.59 5.87
N SER A 239 -12.87 1.51 6.50
CA SER A 239 -13.78 0.55 5.88
C SER A 239 -15.15 1.16 5.51
N GLU A 240 -15.70 2.06 6.33
CA GLU A 240 -16.93 2.80 6.00
C GLU A 240 -16.78 3.59 4.70
N ILE A 241 -15.66 4.32 4.53
CA ILE A 241 -15.37 5.09 3.32
C ILE A 241 -15.24 4.15 2.12
N VAL A 242 -14.43 3.07 2.28
CA VAL A 242 -14.24 2.04 1.24
C VAL A 242 -15.58 1.45 0.80
N LEU A 243 -16.41 0.98 1.73
CA LEU A 243 -17.70 0.34 1.42
C LEU A 243 -18.68 1.31 0.73
N LYS A 244 -18.71 2.58 1.15
CA LYS A 244 -19.52 3.61 0.51
C LYS A 244 -19.07 3.88 -0.92
N PHE A 245 -17.76 3.99 -1.14
CA PHE A 245 -17.18 4.19 -2.47
C PHE A 245 -17.46 3.01 -3.40
N LEU A 246 -17.25 1.79 -2.93
CA LEU A 246 -17.49 0.56 -3.71
C LEU A 246 -18.97 0.40 -4.08
N GLN A 247 -19.87 0.71 -3.17
CA GLN A 247 -21.32 0.64 -3.46
C GLN A 247 -21.76 1.59 -4.58
N LYS A 248 -21.05 2.71 -4.75
CA LYS A 248 -21.34 3.71 -5.80
C LYS A 248 -20.74 3.32 -7.15
N ASN A 249 -19.60 2.61 -7.16
CA ASN A 249 -18.77 2.42 -8.35
C ASN A 249 -18.69 0.97 -8.86
N LEU A 250 -19.23 0.00 -8.14
CA LEU A 250 -19.28 -1.44 -8.50
C LEU A 250 -20.70 -1.98 -8.62
#